data_4f8b7311d9cee708117ffb8970024677
#
_entry.id   4f8b7311d9cee708117ffb8970024677
#
_cell.length_a   1.000
_cell.length_b   1.000
_cell.length_c   1.000
_cell.angle_alpha   90.00
_cell.angle_beta   90.00
_cell.angle_gamma   90.00
#
_symmetry.space_group_name_H-M   'P 1'
#
loop_
_entity.id
_entity.type
_entity.pdbx_description
1 polymer ?
#
loop_
_entity_poly.entity_id
_entity_poly.type
_entity_poly.pdbx_seq_one_letter_code
_entity_poly.pdbx_strand_id
1 'polypeptide(L)'
;MDSAIETPFVDFQNVWLAYNEELWAEGKFAVEDINLQVKRGEFIAIVGPSGCGKSTFMKLTTGLKAPSRGSIKVDGQPVTGPLKISGMAFQSSSLLPWRSTLDNVLLPLEIVEPYRATFKQKRAEYVERARQLLATVGLAGYEDKYPWELSGGMQQRASICRALIHQPKMLLLDEPFGALDAFTREELWCALRDLQAAQKFNVILVTHD
;
A
#
# COMPACT_ATOMS: atom_id res chain seq x y z
N MET A 1 -0.11 -10.95 36.35
CA MET A 1 -0.75 -10.80 35.04
C MET A 1 0.36 -10.45 34.08
N ASP A 2 0.97 -11.46 33.46
CA ASP A 2 1.96 -11.25 32.41
C ASP A 2 1.26 -10.66 31.19
N SER A 3 1.48 -9.38 30.93
CA SER A 3 1.16 -8.79 29.63
C SER A 3 2.10 -9.44 28.63
N ALA A 4 1.63 -10.45 27.91
CA ALA A 4 2.34 -10.96 26.74
C ALA A 4 2.73 -9.75 25.90
N ILE A 5 4.02 -9.50 25.74
CA ILE A 5 4.55 -8.43 24.87
C ILE A 5 4.10 -8.78 23.47
N GLU A 6 3.04 -8.11 23.02
CA GLU A 6 2.46 -8.34 21.70
C GLU A 6 3.51 -7.94 20.64
N THR A 7 3.99 -8.91 19.88
CA THR A 7 5.03 -8.68 18.87
C THR A 7 4.50 -7.67 17.84
N PRO A 8 5.20 -6.54 17.60
CA PRO A 8 4.76 -5.54 16.67
C PRO A 8 4.66 -6.13 15.25
N PHE A 9 3.68 -5.65 14.47
CA PHE A 9 3.53 -6.07 13.08
C PHE A 9 4.61 -5.46 12.20
N VAL A 10 4.94 -4.18 12.39
CA VAL A 10 6.09 -3.51 11.77
C VAL A 10 7.02 -3.05 12.90
N ASP A 11 8.31 -3.32 12.78
CA ASP A 11 9.33 -2.96 13.76
C ASP A 11 10.56 -2.40 13.05
N PHE A 12 10.80 -1.11 13.25
CA PHE A 12 11.99 -0.39 12.78
C PHE A 12 12.94 -0.21 13.96
N GLN A 13 14.19 -0.64 13.80
CA GLN A 13 15.23 -0.56 14.84
C GLN A 13 16.45 0.18 14.30
N ASN A 14 16.69 1.41 14.77
CA ASN A 14 17.82 2.27 14.43
C ASN A 14 18.04 2.37 12.90
N VAL A 15 16.96 2.62 12.16
CA VAL A 15 16.96 2.58 10.68
C VAL A 15 17.45 3.92 10.11
N TRP A 16 18.46 3.82 9.28
CA TRP A 16 19.05 4.93 8.52
C TRP A 16 19.09 4.60 7.04
N LEU A 17 18.92 5.61 6.19
CA LEU A 17 19.11 5.47 4.75
C LEU A 17 19.76 6.69 4.15
N ALA A 18 20.89 6.47 3.47
CA ALA A 18 21.43 7.35 2.43
C ALA A 18 21.30 6.66 1.07
N TYR A 19 21.07 7.42 0.00
CA TYR A 19 20.85 6.83 -1.33
C TYR A 19 22.12 6.30 -1.98
N ASN A 20 23.32 6.80 -1.54
CA ASN A 20 24.63 6.35 -1.98
C ASN A 20 25.67 6.56 -0.86
N GLU A 21 26.88 6.03 -1.08
CA GLU A 21 28.00 6.12 -0.12
C GLU A 21 28.52 7.55 0.08
N GLU A 22 28.47 8.39 -0.95
CA GLU A 22 28.89 9.79 -0.87
C GLU A 22 27.99 10.57 0.09
N LEU A 23 26.67 10.44 -0.07
CA LEU A 23 25.68 11.07 0.82
C LEU A 23 25.78 10.54 2.26
N TRP A 24 26.12 9.25 2.41
CA TRP A 24 26.39 8.68 3.73
C TRP A 24 27.62 9.33 4.39
N ALA A 25 28.72 9.47 3.64
CA ALA A 25 29.96 10.09 4.13
C ALA A 25 29.77 11.58 4.46
N GLU A 26 28.91 12.28 3.71
CA GLU A 26 28.55 13.68 3.94
C GLU A 26 27.54 13.89 5.08
N GLY A 27 27.03 12.81 5.69
CA GLY A 27 25.97 12.88 6.72
C GLY A 27 24.61 13.35 6.17
N LYS A 28 24.35 13.12 4.89
CA LYS A 28 23.08 13.47 4.23
C LYS A 28 22.17 12.25 4.13
N PHE A 29 21.20 12.17 5.02
CA PHE A 29 20.30 11.03 5.11
C PHE A 29 18.91 11.38 4.57
N ALA A 30 18.29 10.44 3.85
CA ALA A 30 16.89 10.52 3.47
C ALA A 30 15.97 10.08 4.63
N VAL A 31 16.51 9.25 5.53
CA VAL A 31 15.87 8.79 6.76
C VAL A 31 16.97 8.63 7.80
N GLU A 32 16.74 9.12 9.02
CA GLU A 32 17.72 9.14 10.11
C GLU A 32 17.10 8.57 11.39
N ASP A 33 17.76 7.55 11.96
CA ASP A 33 17.47 6.91 13.24
C ASP A 33 15.99 6.62 13.53
N ILE A 34 15.28 6.04 12.56
CA ILE A 34 13.90 5.67 12.79
C ILE A 34 13.83 4.46 13.74
N ASN A 35 13.10 4.65 14.83
CA ASN A 35 12.68 3.65 15.77
C ASN A 35 11.15 3.71 15.88
N LEU A 36 10.43 2.72 15.32
CA LEU A 36 8.98 2.73 15.24
C LEU A 36 8.43 1.32 15.35
N GLN A 37 7.43 1.14 16.19
CA GLN A 37 6.68 -0.10 16.28
C GLN A 37 5.20 0.15 15.94
N VAL A 38 4.65 -0.66 15.04
CA VAL A 38 3.25 -0.63 14.63
C VAL A 38 2.62 -1.95 15.03
N LYS A 39 1.53 -1.90 15.79
CA LYS A 39 0.80 -3.09 16.22
C LYS A 39 0.00 -3.69 15.06
N ARG A 40 -0.40 -4.94 15.21
CA ARG A 40 -1.27 -5.61 14.23
C ARG A 40 -2.63 -4.94 14.15
N GLY A 41 -3.11 -4.72 12.92
CA GLY A 41 -4.39 -4.07 12.66
C GLY A 41 -4.42 -2.55 12.92
N GLU A 42 -3.27 -1.93 13.19
CA GLU A 42 -3.17 -0.50 13.42
C GLU A 42 -3.29 0.29 12.10
N PHE A 43 -3.92 1.46 12.20
CA PHE A 43 -3.94 2.48 11.16
C PHE A 43 -3.01 3.62 11.60
N ILE A 44 -1.95 3.90 10.84
CA ILE A 44 -1.04 5.01 11.12
C ILE A 44 -1.02 5.99 9.96
N ALA A 45 -0.92 7.28 10.28
CA ALA A 45 -0.70 8.36 9.33
C ALA A 45 0.68 8.99 9.55
N ILE A 46 1.44 9.14 8.48
CA ILE A 46 2.71 9.84 8.47
C ILE A 46 2.50 11.17 7.78
N VAL A 47 2.57 12.25 8.54
CA VAL A 47 2.33 13.61 8.05
C VAL A 47 3.64 14.39 8.06
N GLY A 48 3.86 15.20 7.03
CA GLY A 48 5.04 16.05 6.95
C GLY A 48 5.20 16.72 5.59
N PRO A 49 6.08 17.71 5.46
CA PRO A 49 6.30 18.45 4.22
C PRO A 49 6.83 17.56 3.11
N SER A 50 6.72 18.01 1.86
CA SER A 50 7.32 17.33 0.71
C SER A 50 8.84 17.21 0.88
N GLY A 51 9.40 16.05 0.50
CA GLY A 51 10.84 15.80 0.60
C GLY A 51 11.35 15.36 1.98
N CYS A 52 10.54 15.29 3.03
CA CYS A 52 11.00 14.89 4.37
C CYS A 52 11.21 13.37 4.56
N GLY A 53 11.17 12.56 3.50
CA GLY A 53 11.48 11.13 3.59
C GLY A 53 10.27 10.18 3.65
N LYS A 54 9.02 10.66 3.57
CA LYS A 54 7.80 9.83 3.68
C LYS A 54 7.75 8.66 2.67
N SER A 55 7.94 8.96 1.38
CA SER A 55 7.96 7.92 0.34
C SER A 55 9.17 6.98 0.48
N THR A 56 10.27 7.46 1.08
CA THR A 56 11.43 6.63 1.42
C THR A 56 11.08 5.66 2.54
N PHE A 57 10.38 6.11 3.57
CA PHE A 57 9.87 5.25 4.65
C PHE A 57 8.98 4.13 4.09
N MET A 58 8.06 4.45 3.16
CA MET A 58 7.22 3.44 2.51
C MET A 58 8.04 2.41 1.73
N LYS A 59 9.07 2.85 0.98
CA LYS A 59 9.96 1.94 0.25
C LYS A 59 10.74 1.02 1.18
N LEU A 60 11.17 1.52 2.33
CA LEU A 60 11.83 0.72 3.38
C LEU A 60 10.85 -0.30 3.97
N THR A 61 9.64 0.12 4.33
CA THR A 61 8.62 -0.75 4.92
C THR A 61 8.21 -1.90 3.98
N THR A 62 8.14 -1.62 2.68
CA THR A 62 7.76 -2.64 1.66
C THR A 62 8.92 -3.49 1.16
N GLY A 63 10.16 -3.18 1.57
CA GLY A 63 11.36 -3.87 1.09
C GLY A 63 11.77 -3.49 -0.34
N LEU A 64 11.19 -2.44 -0.92
CA LEU A 64 11.62 -1.89 -2.22
C LEU A 64 12.99 -1.19 -2.11
N LYS A 65 13.40 -0.84 -0.91
CA LYS A 65 14.72 -0.30 -0.60
C LYS A 65 15.23 -0.93 0.70
N ALA A 66 16.48 -1.36 0.70
CA ALA A 66 17.12 -1.82 1.92
C ALA A 66 17.63 -0.62 2.75
N PRO A 67 17.61 -0.67 4.08
CA PRO A 67 18.23 0.36 4.91
C PRO A 67 19.75 0.34 4.77
N SER A 68 20.41 1.50 4.91
CA SER A 68 21.88 1.58 4.98
C SER A 68 22.41 1.10 6.34
N ARG A 69 21.59 1.26 7.41
CA ARG A 69 21.87 0.80 8.78
C ARG A 69 20.57 0.48 9.50
N GLY A 70 20.63 -0.39 10.51
CA GLY A 70 19.49 -0.83 11.29
C GLY A 70 18.79 -2.03 10.68
N SER A 71 17.63 -2.35 11.20
CA SER A 71 16.84 -3.49 10.74
C SER A 71 15.34 -3.17 10.72
N ILE A 72 14.64 -3.83 9.80
CA ILE A 72 13.18 -3.72 9.67
C ILE A 72 12.61 -5.13 9.70
N LYS A 73 11.57 -5.34 10.51
CA LYS A 73 10.79 -6.58 10.51
C LYS A 73 9.33 -6.26 10.21
N VAL A 74 8.70 -7.12 9.42
CA VAL A 74 7.27 -7.07 9.14
C VAL A 74 6.68 -8.46 9.36
N ASP A 75 5.60 -8.54 10.12
CA ASP A 75 4.96 -9.80 10.55
C ASP A 75 5.97 -10.77 11.21
N GLY A 76 6.91 -10.22 12.00
CA GLY A 76 7.97 -10.95 12.70
C GLY A 76 9.14 -11.39 11.80
N GLN A 77 9.10 -11.16 10.48
CA GLN A 77 10.13 -11.57 9.54
C GLN A 77 11.00 -10.37 9.11
N PRO A 78 12.33 -10.52 9.00
CA PRO A 78 13.19 -9.47 8.50
C PRO A 78 12.84 -9.13 7.04
N VAL A 79 12.84 -7.82 6.74
CA VAL A 79 12.58 -7.31 5.39
C VAL A 79 13.88 -7.38 4.58
N THR A 80 13.98 -8.36 3.70
CA THR A 80 15.15 -8.59 2.83
C THR A 80 14.88 -8.32 1.35
N GLY A 81 13.66 -7.93 1.00
CA GLY A 81 13.22 -7.64 -0.36
C GLY A 81 11.72 -7.35 -0.42
N PRO A 82 11.15 -7.15 -1.61
CA PRO A 82 9.76 -6.77 -1.79
C PRO A 82 8.77 -7.74 -1.11
N LEU A 83 7.90 -7.19 -0.27
CA LEU A 83 6.96 -7.96 0.53
C LEU A 83 5.68 -8.27 -0.26
N LYS A 84 5.41 -9.56 -0.51
CA LYS A 84 4.19 -10.03 -1.19
C LYS A 84 2.91 -9.87 -0.36
N ILE A 85 3.05 -9.65 0.96
CA ILE A 85 1.94 -9.43 1.89
C ILE A 85 1.50 -7.97 1.96
N SER A 86 2.13 -7.08 1.19
CA SER A 86 1.81 -5.66 1.14
C SER A 86 1.09 -5.30 -0.16
N GLY A 87 0.06 -4.46 -0.05
CA GLY A 87 -0.52 -3.72 -1.15
C GLY A 87 -0.03 -2.28 -1.13
N MET A 88 0.19 -1.67 -2.28
CA MET A 88 0.65 -0.29 -2.36
C MET A 88 -0.11 0.48 -3.44
N ALA A 89 -0.66 1.63 -3.06
CA ALA A 89 -1.19 2.61 -3.99
C ALA A 89 -0.33 3.87 -3.94
N PHE A 90 0.20 4.26 -5.08
CA PHE A 90 1.08 5.41 -5.24
C PHE A 90 0.28 6.70 -5.46
N GLN A 91 0.91 7.84 -5.29
CA GLN A 91 0.37 9.16 -5.61
C GLN A 91 -0.14 9.24 -7.07
N SER A 92 0.60 8.66 -8.00
CA SER A 92 0.11 8.38 -9.36
C SER A 92 -0.57 7.01 -9.41
N SER A 93 -1.74 6.90 -10.01
CA SER A 93 -2.51 5.65 -10.11
C SER A 93 -1.73 4.50 -10.76
N SER A 94 -0.78 4.83 -11.64
CA SER A 94 0.12 3.87 -12.34
C SER A 94 -0.62 2.65 -12.91
N LEU A 95 -1.86 2.86 -13.39
CA LEU A 95 -2.62 1.83 -14.09
C LEU A 95 -1.95 1.53 -15.44
N LEU A 96 -1.97 0.27 -15.85
CA LEU A 96 -1.46 -0.14 -17.15
C LEU A 96 -2.43 0.34 -18.24
N PRO A 97 -2.02 1.25 -19.15
CA PRO A 97 -2.95 1.87 -20.08
C PRO A 97 -3.58 0.89 -21.07
N TRP A 98 -2.90 -0.21 -21.40
CA TRP A 98 -3.40 -1.25 -22.31
C TRP A 98 -4.30 -2.30 -21.67
N ARG A 99 -4.63 -2.16 -20.38
CA ARG A 99 -5.56 -3.04 -19.64
C ARG A 99 -6.82 -2.28 -19.25
N SER A 100 -7.96 -2.97 -19.23
CA SER A 100 -9.18 -2.43 -18.67
C SER A 100 -9.04 -2.18 -17.16
N THR A 101 -9.99 -1.48 -16.56
CA THR A 101 -10.06 -1.25 -15.10
C THR A 101 -10.06 -2.57 -14.35
N LEU A 102 -10.90 -3.51 -14.76
CA LEU A 102 -10.97 -4.84 -14.17
C LEU A 102 -9.64 -5.60 -14.27
N ASP A 103 -9.02 -5.62 -15.46
CA ASP A 103 -7.76 -6.33 -15.65
C ASP A 103 -6.59 -5.66 -14.90
N ASN A 104 -6.63 -4.34 -14.69
CA ASN A 104 -5.69 -3.66 -13.80
C ASN A 104 -5.87 -4.10 -12.35
N VAL A 105 -7.11 -4.20 -11.87
CA VAL A 105 -7.40 -4.66 -10.50
C VAL A 105 -6.97 -6.12 -10.32
N LEU A 106 -7.17 -6.98 -11.30
CA LEU A 106 -6.80 -8.40 -11.24
C LEU A 106 -5.29 -8.66 -11.32
N LEU A 107 -4.48 -7.71 -11.79
CA LEU A 107 -3.06 -7.88 -12.06
C LEU A 107 -2.25 -8.50 -10.89
N PRO A 108 -2.42 -8.11 -9.61
CA PRO A 108 -1.68 -8.74 -8.52
C PRO A 108 -1.94 -10.24 -8.38
N LEU A 109 -3.14 -10.71 -8.72
CA LEU A 109 -3.49 -12.13 -8.63
C LEU A 109 -2.82 -12.98 -9.73
N GLU A 110 -2.36 -12.34 -10.82
CA GLU A 110 -1.55 -13.00 -11.85
C GLU A 110 -0.08 -13.20 -11.43
N ILE A 111 0.37 -12.48 -10.37
CA ILE A 111 1.79 -12.38 -10.00
C ILE A 111 2.05 -13.01 -8.63
N VAL A 112 1.17 -12.75 -7.64
CA VAL A 112 1.39 -13.10 -6.23
C VAL A 112 0.89 -14.50 -5.92
N GLU A 113 1.75 -15.33 -5.33
CA GLU A 113 1.35 -16.64 -4.79
C GLU A 113 0.56 -16.49 -3.48
N PRO A 114 -0.45 -17.33 -3.21
CA PRO A 114 -0.86 -18.54 -3.98
C PRO A 114 -1.84 -18.27 -5.14
N TYR A 115 -2.26 -17.01 -5.36
CA TYR A 115 -3.29 -16.66 -6.36
C TYR A 115 -2.85 -16.98 -7.79
N ARG A 116 -1.59 -16.73 -8.12
CA ARG A 116 -1.02 -17.02 -9.45
C ARG A 116 -1.23 -18.47 -9.85
N ALA A 117 -0.96 -19.41 -8.94
CA ALA A 117 -1.11 -20.86 -9.23
C ALA A 117 -2.56 -21.25 -9.55
N THR A 118 -3.54 -20.54 -8.97
CA THR A 118 -4.98 -20.85 -9.11
C THR A 118 -5.71 -19.89 -10.04
N PHE A 119 -5.02 -18.90 -10.60
CA PHE A 119 -5.66 -17.78 -11.31
C PHE A 119 -6.59 -18.22 -12.44
N LYS A 120 -6.13 -19.16 -13.30
CA LYS A 120 -6.93 -19.66 -14.42
C LYS A 120 -8.17 -20.41 -13.95
N GLN A 121 -8.03 -21.24 -12.91
CA GLN A 121 -9.11 -22.08 -12.40
C GLN A 121 -10.17 -21.27 -11.65
N LYS A 122 -9.75 -20.24 -10.89
CA LYS A 122 -10.61 -19.41 -10.03
C LYS A 122 -10.89 -18.03 -10.63
N ARG A 123 -10.68 -17.85 -11.93
CA ARG A 123 -10.83 -16.51 -12.56
C ARG A 123 -12.22 -15.90 -12.31
N ALA A 124 -13.29 -16.71 -12.36
CA ALA A 124 -14.64 -16.21 -12.12
C ALA A 124 -14.82 -15.65 -10.68
N GLU A 125 -14.27 -16.37 -9.68
CA GLU A 125 -14.26 -15.91 -8.27
C GLU A 125 -13.49 -14.60 -8.12
N TYR A 126 -12.34 -14.50 -8.75
CA TYR A 126 -11.49 -13.30 -8.68
C TYR A 126 -12.10 -12.09 -9.39
N VAL A 127 -12.77 -12.32 -10.53
CA VAL A 127 -13.54 -11.29 -11.24
C VAL A 127 -14.66 -10.76 -10.36
N GLU A 128 -15.42 -11.64 -9.70
CA GLU A 128 -16.49 -11.22 -8.80
C GLU A 128 -15.96 -10.41 -7.62
N ARG A 129 -14.87 -10.84 -7.00
CA ARG A 129 -14.20 -10.07 -5.94
C ARG A 129 -13.73 -8.69 -6.42
N ALA A 130 -13.18 -8.61 -7.62
CA ALA A 130 -12.74 -7.34 -8.20
C ALA A 130 -13.92 -6.40 -8.46
N ARG A 131 -15.04 -6.91 -8.96
CA ARG A 131 -16.28 -6.13 -9.14
C ARG A 131 -16.83 -5.61 -7.83
N GLN A 132 -16.84 -6.43 -6.78
CA GLN A 132 -17.25 -6.01 -5.43
C GLN A 132 -16.37 -4.89 -4.88
N LEU A 133 -15.05 -5.01 -5.02
CA LEU A 133 -14.13 -3.93 -4.63
C LEU A 133 -14.37 -2.65 -5.43
N LEU A 134 -14.54 -2.76 -6.76
CA LEU A 134 -14.84 -1.61 -7.61
C LEU A 134 -16.19 -0.95 -7.22
N ALA A 135 -17.20 -1.74 -6.92
CA ALA A 135 -18.49 -1.23 -6.45
C ALA A 135 -18.36 -0.48 -5.11
N THR A 136 -17.57 -1.01 -4.16
CA THR A 136 -17.32 -0.39 -2.85
C THR A 136 -16.71 1.02 -2.98
N VAL A 137 -15.93 1.26 -4.02
CA VAL A 137 -15.30 2.58 -4.28
C VAL A 137 -16.07 3.41 -5.34
N GLY A 138 -17.32 3.05 -5.66
CA GLY A 138 -18.17 3.78 -6.61
C GLY A 138 -17.73 3.68 -8.07
N LEU A 139 -17.12 2.55 -8.46
CA LEU A 139 -16.69 2.26 -9.82
C LEU A 139 -17.48 1.11 -10.48
N ALA A 140 -18.68 0.79 -9.98
CA ALA A 140 -19.58 -0.15 -10.66
C ALA A 140 -19.96 0.37 -12.05
N GLY A 141 -19.85 -0.50 -13.06
CA GLY A 141 -20.10 -0.15 -14.47
C GLY A 141 -18.91 0.44 -15.23
N TYR A 142 -17.75 0.56 -14.57
CA TYR A 142 -16.51 1.04 -15.20
C TYR A 142 -15.45 -0.07 -15.38
N GLU A 143 -15.83 -1.33 -15.23
CA GLU A 143 -14.95 -2.49 -15.30
C GLU A 143 -14.20 -2.63 -16.61
N ASP A 144 -14.92 -2.37 -17.71
CA ASP A 144 -14.40 -2.53 -19.08
C ASP A 144 -13.73 -1.25 -19.62
N LYS A 145 -13.77 -0.14 -18.84
CA LYS A 145 -13.16 1.13 -19.22
C LYS A 145 -11.64 1.06 -19.08
N TYR A 146 -10.95 1.72 -20.00
CA TYR A 146 -9.51 1.88 -19.97
C TYR A 146 -9.10 3.11 -19.13
N PRO A 147 -7.85 3.19 -18.64
CA PRO A 147 -7.41 4.31 -17.80
C PRO A 147 -7.66 5.70 -18.41
N TRP A 148 -7.51 5.87 -19.70
CA TRP A 148 -7.77 7.16 -20.37
C TRP A 148 -9.24 7.56 -20.45
N GLU A 149 -10.17 6.62 -20.22
CA GLU A 149 -11.61 6.89 -20.14
C GLU A 149 -12.06 7.26 -18.72
N LEU A 150 -11.16 7.18 -17.73
CA LEU A 150 -11.42 7.44 -16.31
C LEU A 150 -10.87 8.82 -15.90
N SER A 151 -11.58 9.52 -15.02
CA SER A 151 -11.02 10.69 -14.35
C SER A 151 -9.82 10.30 -13.46
N GLY A 152 -8.98 11.26 -13.09
CA GLY A 152 -7.85 11.02 -12.18
C GLY A 152 -8.27 10.39 -10.86
N GLY A 153 -9.37 10.87 -10.28
CA GLY A 153 -9.94 10.29 -9.05
C GLY A 153 -10.46 8.86 -9.23
N MET A 154 -11.08 8.54 -10.37
CA MET A 154 -11.50 7.17 -10.69
C MET A 154 -10.30 6.24 -10.85
N GLN A 155 -9.25 6.69 -11.53
CA GLN A 155 -8.01 5.93 -11.66
C GLN A 155 -7.37 5.67 -10.30
N GLN A 156 -7.38 6.64 -9.39
CA GLN A 156 -6.84 6.49 -8.06
C GLN A 156 -7.63 5.46 -7.24
N ARG A 157 -8.96 5.49 -7.30
CA ARG A 157 -9.82 4.49 -6.67
C ARG A 157 -9.58 3.07 -7.23
N ALA A 158 -9.44 2.93 -8.54
CA ALA A 158 -9.09 1.65 -9.16
C ALA A 158 -7.70 1.15 -8.71
N SER A 159 -6.73 2.05 -8.54
CA SER A 159 -5.38 1.68 -8.04
C SER A 159 -5.42 1.15 -6.61
N ILE A 160 -6.30 1.68 -5.77
CA ILE A 160 -6.52 1.19 -4.41
C ILE A 160 -7.17 -0.21 -4.44
N CYS A 161 -8.18 -0.44 -5.31
CA CYS A 161 -8.75 -1.77 -5.50
C CYS A 161 -7.67 -2.78 -5.94
N ARG A 162 -6.78 -2.38 -6.86
CA ARG A 162 -5.64 -3.20 -7.28
C ARG A 162 -4.73 -3.54 -6.11
N ALA A 163 -4.46 -2.60 -5.21
CA ALA A 163 -3.63 -2.84 -4.04
C ALA A 163 -4.31 -3.77 -3.01
N LEU A 164 -5.63 -3.88 -3.01
CA LEU A 164 -6.41 -4.67 -2.05
C LEU A 164 -6.80 -6.07 -2.54
N ILE A 165 -6.83 -6.32 -3.85
CA ILE A 165 -7.44 -7.54 -4.45
C ILE A 165 -6.81 -8.84 -3.93
N HIS A 166 -5.52 -8.86 -3.65
CA HIS A 166 -4.79 -10.02 -3.14
C HIS A 166 -4.84 -10.17 -1.61
N GLN A 167 -5.74 -9.41 -0.95
CA GLN A 167 -5.94 -9.43 0.51
C GLN A 167 -4.63 -9.25 1.30
N PRO A 168 -3.95 -8.12 1.13
CA PRO A 168 -2.67 -7.88 1.79
C PRO A 168 -2.86 -7.78 3.32
N LYS A 169 -1.82 -8.14 4.08
CA LYS A 169 -1.78 -7.91 5.54
C LYS A 169 -1.46 -6.45 5.88
N MET A 170 -0.93 -5.69 4.90
CA MET A 170 -0.57 -4.29 5.05
C MET A 170 -0.85 -3.52 3.76
N LEU A 171 -1.56 -2.40 3.87
CA LEU A 171 -1.84 -1.47 2.79
C LEU A 171 -1.05 -0.18 3.02
N LEU A 172 -0.28 0.24 2.00
CA LEU A 172 0.45 1.49 2.00
C LEU A 172 -0.17 2.44 0.97
N LEU A 173 -0.44 3.66 1.40
CA LEU A 173 -1.12 4.69 0.61
C LEU A 173 -0.25 5.95 0.56
N ASP A 174 0.30 6.27 -0.60
CA ASP A 174 1.11 7.47 -0.82
C ASP A 174 0.25 8.57 -1.42
N GLU A 175 -0.14 9.55 -0.60
CA GLU A 175 -1.01 10.69 -0.97
C GLU A 175 -2.27 10.27 -1.77
N PRO A 176 -3.03 9.25 -1.33
CA PRO A 176 -4.04 8.59 -2.16
C PRO A 176 -5.25 9.48 -2.45
N PHE A 177 -5.38 10.60 -1.75
CA PHE A 177 -6.55 11.48 -1.81
C PHE A 177 -6.28 12.79 -2.57
N GLY A 178 -5.05 13.05 -3.01
CA GLY A 178 -4.66 14.33 -3.60
C GLY A 178 -5.40 14.70 -4.90
N ALA A 179 -5.85 13.70 -5.65
CA ALA A 179 -6.61 13.91 -6.90
C ALA A 179 -8.14 13.90 -6.72
N LEU A 180 -8.64 13.82 -5.47
CA LEU A 180 -10.06 13.70 -5.17
C LEU A 180 -10.63 15.02 -4.64
N ASP A 181 -11.88 15.32 -5.03
CA ASP A 181 -12.69 16.34 -4.37
C ASP A 181 -13.04 15.90 -2.92
N ALA A 182 -13.45 16.86 -2.09
CA ALA A 182 -13.68 16.63 -0.67
C ALA A 182 -14.74 15.55 -0.39
N PHE A 183 -15.82 15.51 -1.17
CA PHE A 183 -16.91 14.54 -0.98
C PHE A 183 -16.45 13.13 -1.32
N THR A 184 -15.85 12.95 -2.50
CA THR A 184 -15.30 11.66 -2.94
C THR A 184 -14.18 11.16 -2.02
N ARG A 185 -13.39 12.07 -1.45
CA ARG A 185 -12.36 11.75 -0.44
C ARG A 185 -12.99 11.14 0.80
N GLU A 186 -14.05 11.73 1.33
CA GLU A 186 -14.74 11.25 2.52
C GLU A 186 -15.40 9.88 2.28
N GLU A 187 -16.05 9.68 1.14
CA GLU A 187 -16.63 8.38 0.78
C GLU A 187 -15.56 7.29 0.71
N LEU A 188 -14.45 7.55 0.04
CA LEU A 188 -13.36 6.58 -0.07
C LEU A 188 -12.70 6.30 1.29
N TRP A 189 -12.59 7.32 2.12
CA TRP A 189 -12.07 7.16 3.48
C TRP A 189 -12.96 6.24 4.31
N CYS A 190 -14.29 6.45 4.28
CA CYS A 190 -15.24 5.58 4.96
C CYS A 190 -15.15 4.14 4.45
N ALA A 191 -15.10 3.94 3.13
CA ALA A 191 -14.97 2.62 2.53
C ALA A 191 -13.67 1.90 2.95
N LEU A 192 -12.53 2.60 2.98
CA LEU A 192 -11.25 2.03 3.42
C LEU A 192 -11.26 1.67 4.91
N ARG A 193 -11.83 2.53 5.75
CA ARG A 193 -11.97 2.29 7.18
C ARG A 193 -12.83 1.05 7.45
N ASP A 194 -13.95 0.93 6.76
CA ASP A 194 -14.88 -0.19 6.95
C ASP A 194 -14.25 -1.51 6.45
N LEU A 195 -13.52 -1.48 5.34
CA LEU A 195 -12.73 -2.62 4.86
C LEU A 195 -11.62 -3.02 5.86
N GLN A 196 -10.91 -2.04 6.41
CA GLN A 196 -9.85 -2.27 7.40
C GLN A 196 -10.43 -2.87 8.69
N ALA A 197 -11.56 -2.35 9.18
CA ALA A 197 -12.23 -2.86 10.37
C ALA A 197 -12.70 -4.32 10.17
N ALA A 198 -13.19 -4.67 8.97
CA ALA A 198 -13.65 -6.02 8.64
C ALA A 198 -12.49 -7.01 8.46
N GLN A 199 -11.41 -6.62 7.82
CA GLN A 199 -10.30 -7.50 7.44
C GLN A 199 -9.07 -7.39 8.36
N LYS A 200 -9.01 -6.37 9.21
CA LYS A 200 -7.96 -6.12 10.22
C LYS A 200 -6.53 -6.08 9.65
N PHE A 201 -6.35 -5.61 8.42
CA PHE A 201 -5.03 -5.35 7.89
C PHE A 201 -4.45 -4.04 8.43
N ASN A 202 -3.13 -3.93 8.44
CA ASN A 202 -2.47 -2.67 8.80
C ASN A 202 -2.59 -1.64 7.68
N VAL A 203 -2.75 -0.37 8.02
CA VAL A 203 -2.71 0.73 7.05
C VAL A 203 -1.63 1.72 7.41
N ILE A 204 -0.81 2.07 6.43
CA ILE A 204 0.17 3.15 6.52
C ILE A 204 -0.20 4.19 5.47
N LEU A 205 -0.70 5.32 5.91
CA LEU A 205 -1.05 6.46 5.06
C LEU A 205 0.06 7.50 5.13
N VAL A 206 0.50 7.97 3.98
CA VAL A 206 1.39 9.12 3.86
C VAL A 206 0.62 10.28 3.26
N THR A 207 0.67 11.43 3.91
CA THR A 207 -0.01 12.66 3.46
C THR A 207 0.77 13.91 3.86
N HIS A 208 0.43 15.03 3.26
CA HIS A 208 0.90 16.36 3.65
C HIS A 208 -0.22 17.21 4.28
N ASP A 209 -1.45 16.70 4.29
CA ASP A 209 -2.66 17.31 4.88
C ASP A 209 -3.02 16.62 6.21
#